data_e1dc669870179ec5376610b769420794
#
_entry.id   e1dc669870179ec5376610b769420794
#
_cell.length_a   1.000
_cell.length_b   1.000
_cell.length_c   1.000
_cell.angle_alpha   90.00
_cell.angle_beta   90.00
_cell.angle_gamma   90.00
#
_symmetry.space_group_name_H-M   'P 1'
#
loop_
_entity.id
_entity.type
_entity.pdbx_description
1 polymer ?
#
loop_
_entity_poly.entity_id
_entity_poly.type
_entity_poly.pdbx_seq_one_letter_code
_entity_poly.pdbx_strand_id
1 'polypeptide(L)'
;MKATQLKRSFLFRHVLLKQWEHYTEVETNVLIGICLMNNSSERCSCNTLFEYLSKVHRTPYKKTLLSTLRKFKQEGMIRVLGKGPGTKIHLTTAANLYLFELERKLKSLQF
;
A
#
# COMPACT_ATOMS: atom_id res chain seq x y z
N MET A 1 -3.21 -4.70 14.51
CA MET A 1 -1.99 -4.35 13.75
C MET A 1 -1.80 -2.84 13.74
N LYS A 2 -0.61 -2.39 14.02
CA LYS A 2 -0.29 -0.98 13.98
C LYS A 2 0.40 -0.65 12.67
N ALA A 3 0.04 0.48 12.06
CA ALA A 3 0.61 0.89 10.79
C ALA A 3 2.14 1.02 10.82
N THR A 4 2.71 1.47 11.95
CA THR A 4 4.16 1.59 12.08
C THR A 4 4.87 0.24 12.02
N GLN A 5 4.26 -0.81 12.57
CA GLN A 5 4.82 -2.16 12.49
C GLN A 5 4.78 -2.67 11.06
N LEU A 6 3.67 -2.43 10.36
CA LEU A 6 3.53 -2.80 8.97
C LEU A 6 4.60 -2.12 8.11
N LYS A 7 4.83 -0.83 8.34
CA LYS A 7 5.85 -0.07 7.63
C LYS A 7 7.23 -0.71 7.80
N ARG A 8 7.63 -0.98 9.03
CA ARG A 8 8.95 -1.57 9.31
C ARG A 8 9.08 -2.95 8.69
N SER A 9 8.03 -3.75 8.79
CA SER A 9 8.07 -5.12 8.32
C SER A 9 8.18 -5.21 6.82
N PHE A 10 7.36 -4.47 6.11
CA PHE A 10 7.27 -4.61 4.65
C PHE A 10 8.26 -3.76 3.88
N LEU A 11 8.40 -2.48 4.23
CA LEU A 11 9.23 -1.59 3.43
C LEU A 11 10.71 -1.91 3.53
N PHE A 12 11.15 -2.53 4.61
CA PHE A 12 12.55 -2.88 4.80
C PHE A 12 12.86 -4.36 4.56
N ARG A 13 11.84 -5.19 4.39
CA ARG A 13 12.01 -6.62 4.15
C ARG A 13 11.24 -7.10 2.93
N HIS A 14 11.06 -6.21 1.98
CA HIS A 14 10.29 -6.50 0.79
C HIS A 14 10.77 -7.74 0.04
N VAL A 15 12.05 -8.04 0.12
CA VAL A 15 12.62 -9.21 -0.55
C VAL A 15 11.98 -10.52 -0.07
N LEU A 16 11.57 -10.56 1.19
CA LEU A 16 10.92 -11.74 1.75
C LEU A 16 9.48 -11.91 1.26
N LEU A 17 8.87 -10.82 0.83
CA LEU A 17 7.49 -10.84 0.37
C LEU A 17 7.34 -11.55 -0.97
N LYS A 18 8.40 -11.64 -1.74
CA LYS A 18 8.37 -12.28 -3.06
C LYS A 18 7.94 -13.74 -3.01
N GLN A 19 8.06 -14.37 -1.87
CA GLN A 19 7.70 -15.77 -1.71
C GLN A 19 6.19 -15.99 -1.61
N TRP A 20 5.45 -14.96 -1.24
CA TRP A 20 4.01 -15.09 -1.01
C TRP A 20 3.18 -14.09 -1.78
N GLU A 21 3.82 -13.22 -2.50
CA GLU A 21 3.08 -12.12 -3.07
C GLU A 21 2.16 -12.54 -4.19
N HIS A 22 0.94 -12.11 -4.08
CA HIS A 22 0.00 -12.09 -5.17
C HIS A 22 0.27 -10.87 -6.05
N TYR A 23 0.87 -9.86 -5.47
CA TYR A 23 1.26 -8.62 -6.14
C TYR A 23 2.77 -8.46 -6.13
N THR A 24 3.26 -7.65 -7.04
CA THR A 24 4.70 -7.33 -7.10
C THR A 24 5.11 -6.51 -5.87
N GLU A 25 6.42 -6.37 -5.69
CA GLU A 25 6.98 -5.53 -4.64
C GLU A 25 6.44 -4.11 -4.71
N VAL A 26 6.43 -3.52 -5.92
CA VAL A 26 5.95 -2.15 -6.12
C VAL A 26 4.47 -2.06 -5.75
N GLU A 27 3.67 -3.00 -6.23
CA GLU A 27 2.24 -3.01 -5.93
C GLU A 27 1.98 -3.16 -4.44
N THR A 28 2.71 -4.04 -3.78
CA THR A 28 2.57 -4.25 -2.34
C THR A 28 2.94 -2.99 -1.57
N ASN A 29 4.02 -2.32 -1.96
CA ASN A 29 4.43 -1.07 -1.31
C ASN A 29 3.37 0.03 -1.48
N VAL A 30 2.71 0.07 -2.63
CA VAL A 30 1.62 1.02 -2.85
C VAL A 30 0.47 0.74 -1.89
N LEU A 31 0.08 -0.52 -1.73
CA LEU A 31 -0.98 -0.88 -0.77
C LEU A 31 -0.60 -0.50 0.66
N ILE A 32 0.65 -0.77 1.04
CA ILE A 32 1.14 -0.42 2.37
C ILE A 32 1.10 1.10 2.58
N GLY A 33 1.52 1.85 1.58
CA GLY A 33 1.47 3.31 1.65
C GLY A 33 0.05 3.82 1.86
N ILE A 34 -0.90 3.29 1.12
CA ILE A 34 -2.31 3.66 1.29
C ILE A 34 -2.79 3.30 2.68
N CYS A 35 -2.44 2.11 3.17
CA CYS A 35 -2.82 1.66 4.51
C CYS A 35 -2.32 2.64 5.57
N LEU A 36 -1.05 3.01 5.49
CA LEU A 36 -0.45 3.93 6.46
C LEU A 36 -1.11 5.30 6.43
N MET A 37 -1.41 5.82 5.24
CA MET A 37 -2.08 7.10 5.12
C MET A 37 -3.53 7.04 5.60
N ASN A 38 -4.23 5.92 5.33
CA ASN A 38 -5.60 5.77 5.80
C ASN A 38 -5.66 5.69 7.34
N ASN A 39 -4.60 5.21 7.97
CA ASN A 39 -4.54 5.11 9.43
C ASN A 39 -3.96 6.35 10.10
N SER A 40 -3.57 7.34 9.32
CA SER A 40 -3.17 8.64 9.83
C SER A 40 -4.28 9.64 9.53
N SER A 41 -4.11 10.87 9.97
CA SER A 41 -5.06 11.92 9.65
C SER A 41 -4.84 12.50 8.25
N GLU A 42 -3.83 12.02 7.54
CA GLU A 42 -3.51 12.54 6.23
C GLU A 42 -4.43 12.00 5.15
N ARG A 43 -4.78 12.88 4.24
CA ARG A 43 -5.61 12.50 3.10
C ARG A 43 -4.76 11.76 2.08
N CYS A 44 -5.25 10.62 1.64
CA CYS A 44 -4.59 9.83 0.62
C CYS A 44 -5.15 10.17 -0.75
N SER A 45 -4.37 10.87 -1.55
CA SER A 45 -4.65 11.12 -2.96
C SER A 45 -3.47 10.58 -3.77
N CYS A 46 -3.59 10.59 -5.09
CA CYS A 46 -2.48 10.14 -5.93
C CYS A 46 -1.22 10.97 -5.65
N ASN A 47 -1.34 12.28 -5.53
CA ASN A 47 -0.19 13.15 -5.31
C ASN A 47 0.41 12.96 -3.92
N THR A 48 -0.41 12.92 -2.88
CA THR A 48 0.10 12.76 -1.51
C THR A 48 0.70 11.37 -1.32
N LEU A 49 0.12 10.36 -1.93
CA LEU A 49 0.67 9.02 -1.89
C LEU A 49 2.03 8.95 -2.59
N PHE A 50 2.15 9.60 -3.75
CA PHE A 50 3.41 9.66 -4.48
C PHE A 50 4.50 10.31 -3.63
N GLU A 51 4.19 11.43 -3.00
CA GLU A 51 5.12 12.13 -2.11
C GLU A 51 5.51 11.26 -0.91
N TYR A 52 4.55 10.59 -0.32
CA TYR A 52 4.80 9.72 0.82
C TYR A 52 5.76 8.60 0.45
N LEU A 53 5.51 7.93 -0.67
CA LEU A 53 6.35 6.82 -1.12
C LEU A 53 7.78 7.28 -1.43
N SER A 54 7.94 8.50 -1.96
CA SER A 54 9.27 9.02 -2.25
C SER A 54 10.09 9.32 -1.00
N LYS A 55 9.44 9.47 0.16
CA LYS A 55 10.13 9.75 1.41
C LYS A 55 10.50 8.49 2.19
N VAL A 56 9.74 7.42 2.03
CA VAL A 56 9.91 6.25 2.90
C VAL A 56 10.56 5.06 2.21
N HIS A 57 10.55 5.03 0.90
CA HIS A 57 11.10 3.89 0.17
C HIS A 57 11.31 4.28 -1.30
N ARG A 58 11.64 3.30 -2.13
CA ARG A 58 11.74 3.52 -3.56
C ARG A 58 10.43 3.98 -4.13
N THR A 59 10.46 5.08 -4.85
CA THR A 59 9.28 5.62 -5.47
C THR A 59 9.10 5.01 -6.84
N PRO A 60 7.94 4.46 -7.16
CA PRO A 60 7.65 4.10 -8.53
C PRO A 60 7.52 5.37 -9.36
N TYR A 61 7.73 5.26 -10.66
CA TYR A 61 7.39 6.39 -11.53
C TYR A 61 5.91 6.70 -11.37
N LYS A 62 5.57 7.97 -11.52
CA LYS A 62 4.18 8.39 -11.37
C LYS A 62 3.25 7.62 -12.32
N LYS A 63 3.71 7.36 -13.53
CA LYS A 63 2.97 6.55 -14.49
C LYS A 63 2.69 5.15 -13.97
N THR A 64 3.69 4.53 -13.35
CA THR A 64 3.55 3.20 -12.75
C THR A 64 2.56 3.25 -11.58
N LEU A 65 2.63 4.28 -10.76
CA LEU A 65 1.69 4.45 -9.65
C LEU A 65 0.26 4.55 -10.17
N LEU A 66 0.04 5.35 -11.20
CA LEU A 66 -1.30 5.52 -11.76
C LEU A 66 -1.85 4.21 -12.31
N SER A 67 -1.03 3.43 -13.03
CA SER A 67 -1.48 2.14 -13.56
C SER A 67 -1.74 1.14 -12.45
N THR A 68 -0.94 1.17 -11.39
CA THR A 68 -1.12 0.31 -10.23
C THR A 68 -2.44 0.64 -9.51
N LEU A 69 -2.73 1.91 -9.31
CA LEU A 69 -3.98 2.33 -8.69
C LEU A 69 -5.18 1.92 -9.54
N ARG A 70 -5.08 2.02 -10.85
CA ARG A 70 -6.14 1.58 -11.75
C ARG A 70 -6.38 0.08 -11.61
N LYS A 71 -5.32 -0.71 -11.56
CA LYS A 71 -5.41 -2.15 -11.36
C LYS A 71 -6.12 -2.48 -10.04
N PHE A 72 -5.71 -1.83 -8.95
CA PHE A 72 -6.32 -2.06 -7.64
C PHE A 72 -7.80 -1.69 -7.61
N LYS A 73 -8.16 -0.62 -8.30
CA LYS A 73 -9.55 -0.22 -8.39
C LYS A 73 -10.38 -1.29 -9.12
N GLN A 74 -9.84 -1.83 -10.21
CA GLN A 74 -10.51 -2.88 -10.97
C GLN A 74 -10.64 -4.18 -10.17
N GLU A 75 -9.67 -4.47 -9.33
CA GLU A 75 -9.66 -5.69 -8.52
C GLU A 75 -10.39 -5.55 -7.19
N GLY A 76 -10.92 -4.38 -6.91
CA GLY A 76 -11.65 -4.16 -5.67
C GLY A 76 -10.78 -4.02 -4.44
N MET A 77 -9.50 -3.68 -4.62
CA MET A 77 -8.58 -3.49 -3.50
C MET A 77 -8.63 -2.08 -2.95
N ILE A 78 -9.03 -1.11 -3.76
CA ILE A 78 -9.18 0.27 -3.32
C ILE A 78 -10.50 0.84 -3.79
N ARG A 79 -10.95 1.87 -3.06
CA ARG A 79 -12.07 2.72 -3.44
C ARG A 79 -11.54 4.12 -3.63
N VAL A 80 -11.97 4.76 -4.69
CA VAL A 80 -11.60 6.15 -4.96
C VAL A 80 -12.85 7.00 -4.84
N LEU A 81 -12.84 7.92 -3.89
CA LEU A 81 -13.98 8.78 -3.59
C LEU A 81 -13.65 10.21 -4.00
N GLY A 82 -14.65 10.91 -4.55
CA GLY A 82 -14.48 12.29 -4.96
C GLY A 82 -13.93 12.41 -6.38
N LYS A 83 -13.72 13.66 -6.79
CA LYS A 83 -13.22 14.00 -8.13
C LYS A 83 -12.17 15.09 -8.01
N GLY A 84 -11.20 15.08 -8.94
CA GLY A 84 -10.16 16.09 -9.02
C GLY A 84 -9.38 16.23 -7.73
N PRO A 85 -9.13 17.45 -7.25
CA PRO A 85 -8.32 17.64 -6.04
C PRO A 85 -8.99 17.13 -4.77
N GLY A 86 -10.28 16.79 -4.83
CA GLY A 86 -10.99 16.21 -3.69
C GLY A 86 -10.92 14.70 -3.60
N THR A 87 -10.15 14.05 -4.47
CA THR A 87 -10.08 12.59 -4.53
C THR A 87 -9.44 12.01 -3.27
N LYS A 88 -10.06 10.97 -2.72
CA LYS A 88 -9.55 10.22 -1.58
C LYS A 88 -9.48 8.74 -1.95
N ILE A 89 -8.37 8.10 -1.58
CA ILE A 89 -8.14 6.68 -1.84
C ILE A 89 -8.22 5.93 -0.51
N HIS A 90 -9.03 4.89 -0.46
CA HIS A 90 -9.18 4.04 0.72
C HIS A 90 -9.01 2.58 0.36
N LEU A 91 -8.41 1.83 1.27
CA LEU A 91 -8.36 0.38 1.13
C LEU A 91 -9.73 -0.21 1.40
N THR A 92 -10.06 -1.26 0.65
CA THR A 92 -11.27 -2.05 0.92
C THR A 92 -10.97 -3.08 2.01
N THR A 93 -12.01 -3.77 2.47
CA THR A 93 -11.85 -4.88 3.41
C THR A 93 -10.94 -5.96 2.82
N ALA A 94 -11.10 -6.25 1.53
CA ALA A 94 -10.26 -7.26 0.86
C ALA A 94 -8.78 -6.90 0.94
N ALA A 95 -8.44 -5.63 0.71
CA ALA A 95 -7.06 -5.18 0.77
C ALA A 95 -6.51 -5.26 2.19
N ASN A 96 -7.31 -4.88 3.18
CA ASN A 96 -6.90 -4.95 4.58
C ASN A 96 -6.64 -6.40 5.00
N LEU A 97 -7.48 -7.33 4.57
CA LEU A 97 -7.28 -8.75 4.85
C LEU A 97 -6.01 -9.28 4.20
N TYR A 98 -5.75 -8.87 2.97
CA TYR A 98 -4.53 -9.25 2.26
C TYR A 98 -3.28 -8.79 3.03
N LEU A 99 -3.26 -7.53 3.44
CA LEU A 99 -2.12 -7.00 4.19
C LEU A 99 -1.98 -7.65 5.57
N PHE A 100 -3.09 -7.94 6.22
CA PHE A 100 -3.09 -8.63 7.49
C PHE A 100 -2.43 -10.01 7.35
N GLU A 101 -2.80 -10.75 6.31
CA GLU A 101 -2.22 -12.07 6.05
C GLU A 101 -0.72 -11.98 5.75
N LEU A 102 -0.30 -10.98 4.98
CA LEU A 102 1.11 -10.77 4.71
C LEU A 102 1.88 -10.46 5.98
N GLU A 103 1.34 -9.62 6.84
CA GLU A 103 1.98 -9.30 8.11
C GLU A 103 2.13 -10.54 8.98
N ARG A 104 1.10 -11.37 9.02
CA ARG A 104 1.13 -12.59 9.79
C ARG A 104 2.21 -13.54 9.28
N LYS A 105 2.32 -13.70 7.97
CA LYS A 105 3.36 -14.54 7.37
C LYS A 105 4.75 -13.98 7.64
N LEU A 106 4.91 -12.67 7.55
CA LEU A 106 6.18 -12.02 7.83
C LEU A 106 6.60 -12.24 9.28
N LYS A 107 5.66 -12.14 10.21
CA LYS A 107 5.96 -12.38 11.63
C LYS A 107 6.36 -13.81 11.89
N SER A 108 5.80 -14.78 11.19
CA SER A 108 6.16 -16.18 11.36
C SER A 108 7.59 -16.48 10.88
N LEU A 109 8.17 -15.62 10.07
CA LEU A 109 9.56 -15.72 9.63
C LEU A 109 10.54 -14.99 10.54
N GLN A 110 10.03 -14.23 11.49
CA GLN A 110 10.85 -13.50 12.45
C GLN A 110 10.99 -14.36 13.71
N PHE A 111 12.16 -14.78 13.98
CA PHE A 111 12.43 -15.68 15.11
C PHE A 111 13.09 -14.95 16.22
#